data_bb525c91f04d8925177b7a6c2591f8ee
#
_entry.id   bb525c91f04d8925177b7a6c2591f8ee
#
_cell.length_a   1.000
_cell.length_b   1.000
_cell.length_c   1.000
_cell.angle_alpha   90.00
_cell.angle_beta   90.00
_cell.angle_gamma   90.00
#
_symmetry.space_group_name_H-M   'P 1'
#
loop_
_entity.id
_entity.type
_entity.pdbx_description
1 polymer ?
#
loop_
_entity_poly.entity_id
_entity_poly.type
_entity_poly.pdbx_seq_one_letter_code
_entity_poly.pdbx_strand_id
1 'polypeptide(L)'
;GMTLFGRDAGARWRTMVMAAMLGCLGSRVAGSQLSALSVRGPAGTGDATMIVGVAYAGGAGKPTLVRGVGPGLADDVSGYLADPQLRVYDATDGNAEVASNDDWAAGLGSEFTRLGMGTLKSGSKDAALQATLPHGTYTVHVTGKSGTTGVALAEVYDGVVSNKARRLSALSLRNQVGTDGEILIAGFVIAGGPPLKVIVRGVGPALASTVSGHLTDPFLRVYKYDAAASAWAVAGENDDWDG
;
A
#
# COMPACT_ATOMS: atom_id res chain seq x y z
N GLY A 1 5.28 10.90 -5.86
CA GLY A 1 4.50 9.64 -5.81
C GLY A 1 4.63 8.89 -7.13
N MET A 2 4.47 7.60 -7.11
CA MET A 2 4.51 6.73 -8.29
C MET A 2 3.31 5.78 -8.23
N THR A 3 2.58 5.64 -9.32
CA THR A 3 1.36 4.84 -9.40
C THR A 3 1.55 3.72 -10.44
N LEU A 4 1.01 2.55 -10.15
CA LEU A 4 1.16 1.32 -10.93
C LEU A 4 -0.21 0.77 -11.34
N PHE A 5 -0.29 0.27 -12.58
CA PHE A 5 -1.50 -0.32 -13.15
C PHE A 5 -1.22 -1.75 -13.63
N GLY A 6 -2.15 -2.68 -13.39
CA GLY A 6 -2.12 -4.01 -13.98
C GLY A 6 -3.26 -4.17 -15.00
N ARG A 7 -3.02 -4.87 -16.10
CA ARG A 7 -3.99 -5.08 -17.18
C ARG A 7 -4.16 -6.56 -17.49
N ASP A 8 -5.40 -7.01 -17.64
CA ASP A 8 -5.75 -8.32 -18.23
C ASP A 8 -7.05 -8.20 -19.06
N ALA A 9 -7.16 -9.00 -20.11
CA ALA A 9 -8.22 -8.95 -21.11
C ALA A 9 -9.41 -9.90 -20.84
N GLY A 10 -9.77 -10.12 -19.57
CA GLY A 10 -10.91 -11.00 -19.25
C GLY A 10 -11.56 -10.71 -17.91
N ALA A 11 -12.88 -10.69 -17.85
CA ALA A 11 -13.71 -10.38 -16.69
C ALA A 11 -13.64 -11.42 -15.56
N ARG A 12 -12.45 -11.83 -15.12
CA ARG A 12 -12.23 -12.66 -13.94
C ARG A 12 -11.25 -11.99 -13.01
N TRP A 13 -11.64 -11.82 -11.76
CA TRP A 13 -10.77 -11.36 -10.68
C TRP A 13 -9.57 -12.29 -10.51
N ARG A 14 -8.39 -11.75 -10.63
CA ARG A 14 -7.14 -12.49 -10.47
C ARG A 14 -6.26 -11.80 -9.42
N THR A 15 -5.55 -12.58 -8.64
CA THR A 15 -4.71 -12.06 -7.57
C THR A 15 -3.29 -11.82 -8.06
N MET A 16 -2.73 -10.65 -7.76
CA MET A 16 -1.35 -10.28 -8.00
C MET A 16 -0.66 -9.89 -6.70
N VAL A 17 0.55 -10.36 -6.50
CA VAL A 17 1.45 -9.83 -5.47
C VAL A 17 2.42 -8.87 -6.13
N MET A 18 2.44 -7.65 -5.65
CA MET A 18 3.44 -6.68 -6.03
C MET A 18 4.43 -6.50 -4.88
N ALA A 19 5.70 -6.66 -5.16
CA ALA A 19 6.78 -6.42 -4.21
C ALA A 19 7.71 -5.35 -4.76
N ALA A 20 7.85 -4.25 -4.04
CA ALA A 20 8.90 -3.27 -4.26
C ALA A 20 10.01 -3.55 -3.24
N MET A 21 11.13 -4.14 -3.69
CA MET A 21 12.30 -4.33 -2.85
C MET A 21 13.27 -3.17 -3.03
N LEU A 22 13.61 -2.54 -1.91
CA LEU A 22 14.67 -1.53 -1.86
C LEU A 22 16.01 -2.25 -1.67
N GLY A 23 16.75 -2.43 -2.76
CA GLY A 23 18.14 -2.87 -2.69
C GLY A 23 19.02 -1.75 -2.12
N CYS A 24 19.28 -1.76 -0.82
CA CYS A 24 20.23 -0.85 -0.20
C CYS A 24 21.61 -1.49 -0.16
N LEU A 25 22.34 -1.40 -1.29
CA LEU A 25 23.80 -1.61 -1.30
C LEU A 25 24.48 -0.36 -0.74
N GLY A 26 25.18 -0.55 0.33
CA GLY A 26 25.81 0.41 1.22
C GLY A 26 26.34 1.69 0.59
N SER A 27 25.86 2.80 1.09
CA SER A 27 26.61 4.07 1.24
C SER A 27 25.85 4.93 2.23
N ARG A 28 26.54 5.41 3.25
CA ARG A 28 26.02 6.33 4.26
C ARG A 28 25.94 7.75 3.67
N VAL A 29 25.04 7.97 2.75
CA VAL A 29 24.64 9.32 2.33
C VAL A 29 23.34 9.63 3.04
N ALA A 30 23.15 10.88 3.46
CA ALA A 30 21.87 11.35 4.01
C ALA A 30 20.78 11.08 2.97
N GLY A 31 20.23 9.85 2.99
CA GLY A 31 19.62 9.20 1.86
C GLY A 31 18.13 9.44 1.77
N SER A 32 17.65 9.32 0.59
CA SER A 32 16.24 9.17 0.27
C SER A 32 15.68 7.92 0.96
N GLN A 33 14.43 7.99 1.36
CA GLN A 33 13.72 6.85 1.95
C GLN A 33 12.27 6.81 1.48
N LEU A 34 11.68 5.63 1.52
CA LEU A 34 10.23 5.51 1.40
C LEU A 34 9.57 6.17 2.61
N SER A 35 8.58 7.01 2.38
CA SER A 35 7.85 7.72 3.44
C SER A 35 6.37 7.37 3.47
N ALA A 36 5.82 6.91 2.38
CA ALA A 36 4.42 6.52 2.30
C ALA A 36 4.20 5.45 1.23
N LEU A 37 3.16 4.64 1.47
CA LEU A 37 2.57 3.71 0.52
C LEU A 37 1.06 3.94 0.50
N SER A 38 0.46 3.88 -0.68
CA SER A 38 -0.98 3.81 -0.87
C SER A 38 -1.35 2.71 -1.84
N VAL A 39 -2.46 2.02 -1.59
CA VAL A 39 -2.98 0.94 -2.44
C VAL A 39 -4.47 1.10 -2.58
N ARG A 40 -4.97 1.27 -3.80
CA ARG A 40 -6.39 1.28 -4.10
C ARG A 40 -6.77 0.04 -4.91
N GLY A 41 -7.82 -0.63 -4.48
CA GLY A 41 -8.38 -1.78 -5.16
C GLY A 41 -9.53 -2.41 -4.38
N PRO A 42 -10.08 -3.51 -4.86
CA PRO A 42 -11.12 -4.24 -4.16
C PRO A 42 -10.64 -4.74 -2.79
N ALA A 43 -11.47 -4.59 -1.78
CA ALA A 43 -11.31 -5.21 -0.48
C ALA A 43 -12.48 -6.17 -0.25
N GLY A 44 -12.16 -7.44 -0.11
CA GLY A 44 -13.12 -8.52 0.06
C GLY A 44 -12.86 -9.34 1.32
N THR A 45 -13.32 -10.57 1.32
CA THR A 45 -13.14 -11.53 2.41
C THR A 45 -12.30 -12.73 1.96
N GLY A 46 -11.72 -13.46 2.90
CA GLY A 46 -10.90 -14.64 2.60
C GLY A 46 -9.71 -14.29 1.69
N ASP A 47 -9.58 -15.00 0.57
CA ASP A 47 -8.50 -14.77 -0.39
C ASP A 47 -8.59 -13.42 -1.11
N ALA A 48 -9.74 -12.76 -1.08
CA ALA A 48 -9.95 -11.42 -1.62
C ALA A 48 -9.65 -10.29 -0.60
N THR A 49 -9.13 -10.62 0.57
CA THR A 49 -8.67 -9.61 1.54
C THR A 49 -7.57 -8.75 0.93
N MET A 50 -7.71 -7.42 1.00
CA MET A 50 -6.63 -6.51 0.64
C MET A 50 -5.51 -6.61 1.69
N ILE A 51 -4.31 -6.98 1.26
CA ILE A 51 -3.15 -7.14 2.14
C ILE A 51 -2.00 -6.27 1.65
N VAL A 52 -1.51 -5.43 2.54
CA VAL A 52 -0.35 -4.57 2.31
C VAL A 52 0.76 -4.98 3.25
N GLY A 53 1.89 -5.43 2.71
CA GLY A 53 3.09 -5.78 3.46
C GLY A 53 4.06 -4.60 3.53
N VAL A 54 4.63 -4.37 4.69
CA VAL A 54 5.68 -3.37 4.92
C VAL A 54 6.80 -3.97 5.72
N ALA A 55 8.04 -3.61 5.37
CA ALA A 55 9.21 -4.00 6.16
C ALA A 55 9.93 -2.76 6.67
N TYR A 56 10.27 -2.81 7.96
CA TYR A 56 11.10 -1.79 8.61
C TYR A 56 12.49 -2.32 8.89
N ALA A 57 13.51 -1.57 8.47
CA ALA A 57 14.91 -1.85 8.72
C ALA A 57 15.52 -0.84 9.70
N GLY A 58 16.37 -1.32 10.61
CA GLY A 58 17.15 -0.52 11.55
C GLY A 58 16.37 -0.03 12.78
N GLY A 59 17.09 0.45 13.78
CA GLY A 59 16.64 1.26 14.91
C GLY A 59 15.52 0.74 15.81
N ALA A 60 15.16 1.58 16.79
CA ALA A 60 14.03 1.37 17.70
C ALA A 60 12.67 1.59 17.01
N GLY A 61 11.58 1.25 17.68
CA GLY A 61 10.21 1.42 17.16
C GLY A 61 9.93 2.81 16.53
N LYS A 62 9.16 2.84 15.48
CA LYS A 62 8.83 4.07 14.75
C LYS A 62 7.31 4.24 14.66
N PRO A 63 6.80 5.45 14.97
CA PRO A 63 5.40 5.73 14.74
C PRO A 63 5.05 5.50 13.26
N THR A 64 4.02 4.72 13.04
CA THR A 64 3.47 4.39 11.72
C THR A 64 2.00 4.74 11.76
N LEU A 65 1.54 5.52 10.80
CA LEU A 65 0.13 5.80 10.62
C LEU A 65 -0.43 4.93 9.51
N VAL A 66 -1.53 4.26 9.78
CA VAL A 66 -2.20 3.36 8.85
C VAL A 66 -3.64 3.79 8.67
N ARG A 67 -4.13 3.84 7.43
CA ARG A 67 -5.54 4.12 7.12
C ARG A 67 -6.13 3.05 6.21
N GLY A 68 -7.40 2.72 6.44
CA GLY A 68 -8.27 2.01 5.52
C GLY A 68 -9.43 2.91 5.15
N VAL A 69 -9.37 3.50 3.96
CA VAL A 69 -10.33 4.49 3.49
C VAL A 69 -11.35 3.83 2.58
N GLY A 70 -12.61 3.99 2.91
CA GLY A 70 -13.73 3.56 2.11
C GLY A 70 -14.69 4.72 1.87
N PRO A 71 -15.44 5.21 2.89
CA PRO A 71 -16.34 6.36 2.75
C PRO A 71 -15.64 7.63 2.26
N GLY A 72 -14.36 7.82 2.58
CA GLY A 72 -13.55 8.91 2.06
C GLY A 72 -13.32 8.90 0.55
N LEU A 73 -13.66 7.78 -0.14
CA LEU A 73 -13.59 7.65 -1.60
C LEU A 73 -14.92 7.96 -2.31
N ALA A 74 -15.99 8.27 -1.57
CA ALA A 74 -17.35 8.31 -2.11
C ALA A 74 -17.55 9.28 -3.28
N ASP A 75 -16.77 10.38 -3.32
CA ASP A 75 -16.85 11.37 -4.38
C ASP A 75 -16.12 10.95 -5.67
N ASP A 76 -15.17 9.98 -5.56
CA ASP A 76 -14.28 9.59 -6.65
C ASP A 76 -14.53 8.17 -7.15
N VAL A 77 -15.09 7.29 -6.31
CA VAL A 77 -15.19 5.85 -6.57
C VAL A 77 -16.57 5.32 -6.26
N SER A 78 -17.27 4.81 -7.27
CA SER A 78 -18.49 4.04 -7.06
C SER A 78 -18.17 2.67 -6.47
N GLY A 79 -19.05 2.15 -5.59
CA GLY A 79 -18.85 0.84 -4.95
C GLY A 79 -17.70 0.82 -3.93
N TYR A 80 -17.41 1.93 -3.31
CA TYR A 80 -16.45 1.99 -2.21
C TYR A 80 -16.88 1.11 -1.03
N LEU A 81 -15.92 0.65 -0.24
CA LEU A 81 -16.16 -0.12 0.97
C LEU A 81 -16.81 0.77 2.05
N ALA A 82 -18.04 0.46 2.45
CA ALA A 82 -18.84 1.35 3.30
C ALA A 82 -18.34 1.44 4.75
N ASP A 83 -17.71 0.38 5.26
CA ASP A 83 -17.26 0.28 6.66
C ASP A 83 -15.97 -0.57 6.72
N PRO A 84 -14.79 0.03 6.42
CA PRO A 84 -13.51 -0.66 6.44
C PRO A 84 -13.01 -0.95 7.84
N GLN A 85 -12.46 -2.13 8.05
CA GLN A 85 -11.73 -2.53 9.26
C GLN A 85 -10.25 -2.72 8.93
N LEU A 86 -9.38 -2.22 9.81
CA LEU A 86 -7.93 -2.38 9.78
C LEU A 86 -7.46 -3.39 10.81
N ARG A 87 -6.54 -4.27 10.41
CA ARG A 87 -5.75 -5.11 11.30
C ARG A 87 -4.29 -5.12 10.86
N VAL A 88 -3.39 -4.98 11.81
CA VAL A 88 -1.94 -5.03 11.58
C VAL A 88 -1.38 -6.26 12.27
N TYR A 89 -0.66 -7.07 11.53
CA TYR A 89 -0.05 -8.31 12.02
C TYR A 89 1.47 -8.22 11.91
N ASP A 90 2.17 -8.76 12.90
CA ASP A 90 3.62 -8.97 12.86
C ASP A 90 3.92 -10.32 12.19
N ALA A 91 4.42 -10.26 10.95
CA ALA A 91 4.77 -11.46 10.19
C ALA A 91 6.06 -12.14 10.69
N THR A 92 6.83 -11.48 11.55
CA THR A 92 8.04 -12.05 12.17
C THR A 92 7.74 -12.77 13.49
N ASP A 93 6.57 -12.54 14.06
CA ASP A 93 6.10 -13.19 15.29
C ASP A 93 4.79 -13.96 15.04
N GLY A 94 4.86 -14.99 14.24
CA GLY A 94 3.75 -15.91 13.99
C GLY A 94 2.45 -15.29 13.47
N ASN A 95 2.51 -14.11 12.86
CA ASN A 95 1.35 -13.29 12.46
C ASN A 95 0.47 -12.87 13.65
N ALA A 96 1.08 -12.49 14.77
CA ALA A 96 0.35 -11.92 15.89
C ALA A 96 -0.29 -10.58 15.49
N GLU A 97 -1.57 -10.38 15.86
CA GLU A 97 -2.22 -9.09 15.71
C GLU A 97 -1.62 -8.09 16.70
N VAL A 98 -1.06 -6.99 16.19
CA VAL A 98 -0.39 -5.96 17.00
C VAL A 98 -1.18 -4.66 17.10
N ALA A 99 -2.11 -4.42 16.20
CA ALA A 99 -3.02 -3.27 16.24
C ALA A 99 -4.25 -3.51 15.37
N SER A 100 -5.37 -2.91 15.73
CA SER A 100 -6.59 -2.90 14.93
C SER A 100 -7.41 -1.63 15.16
N ASN A 101 -8.24 -1.27 14.18
CA ASN A 101 -9.17 -0.16 14.26
C ASN A 101 -10.34 -0.38 13.29
N ASP A 102 -11.51 0.06 13.71
CA ASP A 102 -12.73 0.01 12.92
C ASP A 102 -13.17 1.42 12.47
N ASP A 103 -13.31 2.33 13.41
CA ASP A 103 -13.67 3.72 13.16
C ASP A 103 -12.51 4.64 13.60
N TRP A 104 -12.11 5.59 12.77
CA TRP A 104 -11.00 6.48 13.08
C TRP A 104 -11.33 7.49 14.19
N ALA A 105 -10.37 7.79 15.04
CA ALA A 105 -10.49 8.79 16.08
C ALA A 105 -10.15 10.18 15.57
N ALA A 106 -11.02 11.17 15.79
CA ALA A 106 -10.83 12.55 15.33
C ALA A 106 -9.51 13.19 15.79
N GLY A 107 -8.93 12.73 16.91
CA GLY A 107 -7.60 13.13 17.38
C GLY A 107 -6.45 12.87 16.41
N LEU A 108 -6.61 11.96 15.43
CA LEU A 108 -5.63 11.71 14.40
C LEU A 108 -5.62 12.75 13.27
N GLY A 109 -6.59 13.66 13.22
CA GLY A 109 -6.70 14.66 12.15
C GLY A 109 -5.48 15.58 12.04
N SER A 110 -4.86 15.96 13.16
CA SER A 110 -3.62 16.74 13.16
C SER A 110 -2.43 15.98 12.57
N GLU A 111 -2.37 14.67 12.81
CA GLU A 111 -1.33 13.80 12.22
C GLU A 111 -1.53 13.65 10.71
N PHE A 112 -2.77 13.55 10.24
CA PHE A 112 -3.06 13.53 8.80
C PHE A 112 -2.54 14.80 8.12
N THR A 113 -2.84 15.97 8.69
CA THR A 113 -2.34 17.25 8.17
C THR A 113 -0.82 17.32 8.19
N ARG A 114 -0.18 16.91 9.30
CA ARG A 114 1.29 16.91 9.46
C ARG A 114 2.01 16.04 8.43
N LEU A 115 1.39 14.92 8.06
CA LEU A 115 1.94 13.95 7.09
C LEU A 115 1.54 14.27 5.64
N GLY A 116 0.78 15.35 5.40
CA GLY A 116 0.31 15.73 4.07
C GLY A 116 -0.75 14.78 3.50
N MET A 117 -1.48 14.10 4.39
CA MET A 117 -2.58 13.22 4.01
C MET A 117 -3.87 14.04 3.82
N GLY A 118 -4.75 13.60 2.95
CA GLY A 118 -6.11 14.14 2.88
C GLY A 118 -6.87 13.94 4.19
N THR A 119 -7.77 14.84 4.50
CA THR A 119 -8.62 14.75 5.69
C THR A 119 -9.71 13.69 5.50
N LEU A 120 -10.05 12.97 6.57
CA LEU A 120 -11.23 12.13 6.62
C LEU A 120 -12.40 12.95 7.20
N LYS A 121 -13.60 12.67 6.71
CA LYS A 121 -14.81 13.34 7.21
C LYS A 121 -15.07 12.90 8.65
N SER A 122 -15.25 13.86 9.55
CA SER A 122 -15.54 13.57 10.96
C SER A 122 -16.76 12.65 11.10
N GLY A 123 -16.59 11.56 11.85
CA GLY A 123 -17.63 10.56 12.06
C GLY A 123 -17.87 9.63 10.86
N SER A 124 -17.01 9.69 9.82
CA SER A 124 -17.04 8.67 8.77
C SER A 124 -16.62 7.31 9.33
N LYS A 125 -17.03 6.25 8.62
CA LYS A 125 -16.68 4.86 8.93
C LYS A 125 -15.30 4.44 8.40
N ASP A 126 -14.50 5.39 7.95
CA ASP A 126 -13.10 5.10 7.60
C ASP A 126 -12.32 4.61 8.82
N ALA A 127 -11.36 3.72 8.63
CA ALA A 127 -10.51 3.23 9.70
C ALA A 127 -9.13 3.91 9.66
N ALA A 128 -8.59 4.26 10.83
CA ALA A 128 -7.22 4.74 10.96
C ALA A 128 -6.65 4.48 12.34
N LEU A 129 -5.37 4.15 12.40
CA LEU A 129 -4.62 3.95 13.65
C LEU A 129 -3.18 4.45 13.53
N GLN A 130 -2.61 4.77 14.67
CA GLN A 130 -1.17 5.00 14.81
C GLN A 130 -0.59 3.93 15.74
N ALA A 131 0.47 3.26 15.29
CA ALA A 131 1.19 2.26 16.05
C ALA A 131 2.69 2.52 16.02
N THR A 132 3.40 2.17 17.09
CA THR A 132 4.86 2.15 17.11
C THR A 132 5.32 0.75 16.79
N LEU A 133 5.78 0.54 15.56
CA LEU A 133 6.17 -0.77 15.08
C LEU A 133 7.69 -0.96 15.21
N PRO A 134 8.22 -1.98 15.90
CA PRO A 134 9.62 -2.39 15.89
C PRO A 134 10.19 -2.75 14.52
N HIS A 135 11.50 -2.98 14.38
CA HIS A 135 12.03 -3.54 13.12
C HIS A 135 11.38 -4.90 12.89
N GLY A 136 11.04 -5.18 11.65
CA GLY A 136 10.29 -6.39 11.30
C GLY A 136 9.51 -6.23 10.01
N THR A 137 8.75 -7.25 9.70
CA THR A 137 7.82 -7.26 8.57
C THR A 137 6.40 -7.35 9.11
N TYR A 138 5.55 -6.47 8.60
CA TYR A 138 4.15 -6.37 9.02
C TYR A 138 3.23 -6.51 7.82
N THR A 139 2.03 -7.01 8.07
CA THR A 139 0.95 -6.97 7.09
C THR A 139 -0.23 -6.19 7.63
N VAL A 140 -0.74 -5.29 6.80
CA VAL A 140 -1.96 -4.52 7.04
C VAL A 140 -3.08 -5.15 6.23
N HIS A 141 -4.13 -5.58 6.88
CA HIS A 141 -5.31 -6.15 6.25
C HIS A 141 -6.44 -5.14 6.30
N VAL A 142 -7.06 -4.90 5.15
CA VAL A 142 -8.29 -4.11 5.02
C VAL A 142 -9.42 -5.03 4.61
N THR A 143 -10.43 -5.10 5.45
CA THR A 143 -11.65 -5.87 5.22
C THR A 143 -12.88 -5.02 5.50
N GLY A 144 -14.03 -5.42 5.00
CA GLY A 144 -15.29 -4.78 5.37
C GLY A 144 -15.88 -5.37 6.63
N LYS A 145 -16.43 -4.52 7.48
CA LYS A 145 -17.19 -4.92 8.67
C LYS A 145 -18.31 -5.88 8.29
N SER A 146 -18.50 -6.92 9.10
CA SER A 146 -19.52 -7.95 8.86
C SER A 146 -19.42 -8.62 7.48
N GLY A 147 -18.21 -8.66 6.88
CA GLY A 147 -17.98 -9.32 5.61
C GLY A 147 -18.44 -8.53 4.38
N THR A 148 -18.71 -7.22 4.52
CA THR A 148 -19.02 -6.36 3.37
C THR A 148 -17.79 -6.21 2.47
N THR A 149 -18.03 -5.91 1.19
CA THR A 149 -16.99 -5.77 0.17
C THR A 149 -17.13 -4.46 -0.58
N GLY A 150 -16.05 -3.99 -1.20
CA GLY A 150 -16.04 -2.76 -1.98
C GLY A 150 -14.62 -2.30 -2.30
N VAL A 151 -14.49 -1.17 -2.97
CA VAL A 151 -13.19 -0.57 -3.23
C VAL A 151 -12.70 0.17 -1.99
N ALA A 152 -11.47 -0.08 -1.57
CA ALA A 152 -10.82 0.60 -0.47
C ALA A 152 -9.47 1.18 -0.88
N LEU A 153 -9.00 2.16 -0.11
CA LEU A 153 -7.64 2.69 -0.17
C LEU A 153 -6.95 2.33 1.15
N ALA A 154 -5.91 1.53 1.10
CA ALA A 154 -5.03 1.28 2.23
C ALA A 154 -3.82 2.21 2.13
N GLU A 155 -3.45 2.84 3.24
CA GLU A 155 -2.30 3.74 3.29
C GLU A 155 -1.45 3.46 4.51
N VAL A 156 -0.13 3.52 4.33
CA VAL A 156 0.87 3.38 5.40
C VAL A 156 1.86 4.53 5.29
N TYR A 157 2.00 5.29 6.36
CA TYR A 157 2.88 6.46 6.43
C TYR A 157 3.93 6.29 7.53
N ASP A 158 5.15 6.66 7.19
CA ASP A 158 6.22 6.86 8.15
C ASP A 158 5.92 8.11 8.99
N GLY A 159 5.62 7.93 10.25
CA GLY A 159 5.27 9.02 11.16
C GLY A 159 6.43 9.96 11.50
N VAL A 160 7.70 9.56 11.24
CA VAL A 160 8.89 10.38 11.52
C VAL A 160 9.93 10.23 10.42
N VAL A 161 9.69 10.85 9.27
CA VAL A 161 10.57 10.79 8.09
C VAL A 161 12.00 11.31 8.36
N SER A 162 12.17 12.20 9.33
CA SER A 162 13.50 12.72 9.74
C SER A 162 14.36 11.65 10.43
N ASN A 163 13.76 10.63 11.03
CA ASN A 163 14.51 9.54 11.65
C ASN A 163 14.93 8.51 10.59
N LYS A 164 16.14 8.70 10.04
CA LYS A 164 16.70 7.84 8.99
C LYS A 164 17.39 6.57 9.51
N ALA A 165 17.60 6.46 10.82
CA ALA A 165 18.14 5.25 11.43
C ALA A 165 17.19 4.08 11.27
N ARG A 166 15.92 4.37 11.05
CA ARG A 166 14.86 3.40 10.77
C ARG A 166 14.04 3.84 9.57
N ARG A 167 13.81 2.96 8.63
CA ARG A 167 13.14 3.27 7.37
C ARG A 167 12.26 2.14 6.88
N LEU A 168 11.25 2.47 6.12
CA LEU A 168 10.58 1.53 5.22
C LEU A 168 11.59 1.02 4.19
N SER A 169 11.78 -0.28 4.11
CA SER A 169 12.79 -0.93 3.26
C SER A 169 12.18 -1.76 2.14
N ALA A 170 10.95 -2.23 2.33
CA ALA A 170 10.21 -2.95 1.32
C ALA A 170 8.71 -2.70 1.47
N LEU A 171 8.03 -2.77 0.35
CA LEU A 171 6.58 -2.70 0.23
C LEU A 171 6.14 -3.89 -0.62
N SER A 172 5.09 -4.57 -0.19
CA SER A 172 4.44 -5.61 -0.96
C SER A 172 2.93 -5.43 -0.85
N LEU A 173 2.22 -5.92 -1.82
CA LEU A 173 0.77 -5.95 -1.73
C LEU A 173 0.23 -7.17 -2.45
N ARG A 174 -0.84 -7.73 -1.91
CA ARG A 174 -1.63 -8.76 -2.53
C ARG A 174 -3.06 -8.26 -2.64
N ASN A 175 -3.58 -8.25 -3.86
CA ASN A 175 -4.95 -7.88 -4.11
C ASN A 175 -5.46 -8.53 -5.41
N GLN A 176 -6.75 -8.51 -5.60
CA GLN A 176 -7.36 -8.84 -6.87
C GLN A 176 -7.05 -7.76 -7.91
N VAL A 177 -6.86 -8.18 -9.14
CA VAL A 177 -6.57 -7.30 -10.28
C VAL A 177 -7.61 -7.58 -11.37
N GLY A 178 -8.33 -6.56 -11.76
CA GLY A 178 -9.25 -6.57 -12.88
C GLY A 178 -8.76 -5.70 -14.02
N THR A 179 -9.70 -5.23 -14.83
CA THR A 179 -9.47 -4.31 -15.95
C THR A 179 -10.13 -2.96 -15.68
N ASP A 180 -9.80 -1.95 -16.46
CA ASP A 180 -10.40 -0.62 -16.41
C ASP A 180 -10.38 0.01 -15.01
N GLY A 181 -11.51 0.23 -14.38
CA GLY A 181 -11.62 0.79 -13.04
C GLY A 181 -11.20 -0.16 -11.91
N GLU A 182 -11.00 -1.44 -12.19
CA GLU A 182 -10.69 -2.50 -11.23
C GLU A 182 -9.20 -2.91 -11.25
N ILE A 183 -8.37 -2.13 -11.92
CA ILE A 183 -6.92 -2.31 -11.90
C ILE A 183 -6.36 -2.11 -10.49
N LEU A 184 -5.27 -2.79 -10.19
CA LEU A 184 -4.53 -2.55 -8.95
C LEU A 184 -3.64 -1.32 -9.10
N ILE A 185 -3.89 -0.32 -8.27
CA ILE A 185 -3.11 0.91 -8.22
C ILE A 185 -2.32 0.94 -6.92
N ALA A 186 -1.01 1.05 -7.03
CA ALA A 186 -0.13 1.25 -5.89
C ALA A 186 0.71 2.50 -6.08
N GLY A 187 0.78 3.32 -5.05
CA GLY A 187 1.59 4.52 -4.99
C GLY A 187 2.60 4.45 -3.86
N PHE A 188 3.76 5.05 -4.05
CA PHE A 188 4.72 5.25 -2.98
C PHE A 188 5.40 6.61 -3.10
N VAL A 189 5.87 7.13 -1.97
CA VAL A 189 6.56 8.40 -1.90
C VAL A 189 7.99 8.17 -1.46
N ILE A 190 8.94 8.71 -2.23
CA ILE A 190 10.35 8.80 -1.85
C ILE A 190 10.59 10.21 -1.33
N ALA A 191 11.06 10.33 -0.09
CA ALA A 191 11.34 11.59 0.56
C ALA A 191 12.84 11.81 0.79
N GLY A 192 13.29 13.05 0.64
CA GLY A 192 14.66 13.51 0.91
C GLY A 192 15.71 13.07 -0.11
N GLY A 193 16.94 13.51 0.04
CA GLY A 193 18.18 13.02 -0.57
C GLY A 193 18.26 12.86 -2.10
N PRO A 194 19.32 12.20 -2.57
CA PRO A 194 19.55 11.90 -3.98
C PRO A 194 18.56 10.85 -4.50
N PRO A 195 18.46 10.65 -5.84
CA PRO A 195 17.61 9.62 -6.42
C PRO A 195 17.84 8.24 -5.80
N LEU A 196 16.74 7.53 -5.54
CA LEU A 196 16.75 6.19 -4.97
C LEU A 196 16.46 5.17 -6.08
N LYS A 197 17.32 4.17 -6.22
CA LYS A 197 17.07 3.05 -7.11
C LYS A 197 16.05 2.11 -6.47
N VAL A 198 14.95 1.85 -7.16
CA VAL A 198 13.89 0.93 -6.74
C VAL A 198 13.71 -0.17 -7.77
N ILE A 199 13.36 -1.37 -7.30
CA ILE A 199 12.90 -2.47 -8.14
C ILE A 199 11.41 -2.60 -7.90
N VAL A 200 10.64 -2.63 -8.98
CA VAL A 200 9.18 -2.84 -8.95
C VAL A 200 8.86 -4.12 -9.72
N ARG A 201 8.03 -4.97 -9.16
CA ARG A 201 7.63 -6.24 -9.79
C ARG A 201 6.12 -6.42 -9.73
N GLY A 202 5.52 -6.84 -10.85
CA GLY A 202 4.21 -7.45 -10.91
C GLY A 202 4.38 -8.97 -10.92
N VAL A 203 3.79 -9.67 -9.95
CA VAL A 203 3.96 -11.13 -9.78
C VAL A 203 2.62 -11.81 -9.91
N GLY A 204 2.46 -12.63 -10.93
CA GLY A 204 1.25 -13.43 -11.18
C GLY A 204 1.58 -14.91 -11.26
N PRO A 205 2.27 -15.41 -12.31
CA PRO A 205 2.51 -16.84 -12.52
C PRO A 205 3.26 -17.53 -11.37
N ALA A 206 4.21 -16.85 -10.72
CA ALA A 206 4.93 -17.40 -9.57
C ALA A 206 4.03 -17.68 -8.34
N LEU A 207 2.80 -17.20 -8.33
CA LEU A 207 1.80 -17.46 -7.29
C LEU A 207 0.98 -18.74 -7.54
N ALA A 208 1.16 -19.40 -8.67
CA ALA A 208 0.30 -20.51 -9.11
C ALA A 208 0.16 -21.65 -8.08
N SER A 209 1.23 -21.91 -7.31
CA SER A 209 1.25 -22.97 -6.28
C SER A 209 0.56 -22.57 -4.97
N THR A 210 0.32 -21.28 -4.73
CA THR A 210 -0.14 -20.77 -3.43
C THR A 210 -1.44 -19.97 -3.51
N VAL A 211 -1.75 -19.43 -4.68
CA VAL A 211 -2.91 -18.54 -4.87
C VAL A 211 -3.75 -19.04 -6.04
N SER A 212 -4.98 -19.47 -5.74
CA SER A 212 -5.96 -19.80 -6.77
C SER A 212 -6.41 -18.53 -7.50
N GLY A 213 -6.54 -18.59 -8.83
CA GLY A 213 -6.94 -17.44 -9.64
C GLY A 213 -5.88 -16.33 -9.74
N HIS A 214 -4.60 -16.71 -9.66
CA HIS A 214 -3.49 -15.78 -9.92
C HIS A 214 -3.58 -15.17 -11.32
N LEU A 215 -3.05 -13.97 -11.49
CA LEU A 215 -2.92 -13.31 -12.79
C LEU A 215 -1.86 -14.05 -13.62
N THR A 216 -2.24 -14.53 -14.81
CA THR A 216 -1.36 -15.35 -15.65
C THR A 216 -0.37 -14.53 -16.46
N ASP A 217 -0.72 -13.29 -16.73
CA ASP A 217 0.04 -12.39 -17.58
C ASP A 217 -0.06 -10.95 -17.03
N PRO A 218 0.83 -10.56 -16.08
CA PRO A 218 0.80 -9.27 -15.45
C PRO A 218 1.52 -8.22 -16.30
N PHE A 219 0.83 -7.16 -16.67
CA PHE A 219 1.42 -5.96 -17.26
C PHE A 219 1.68 -4.90 -16.18
N LEU A 220 2.90 -4.35 -16.14
CA LEU A 220 3.34 -3.36 -15.17
C LEU A 220 3.61 -2.03 -15.87
N ARG A 221 2.98 -0.94 -15.40
CA ARG A 221 3.29 0.43 -15.83
C ARG A 221 3.55 1.32 -14.63
N VAL A 222 4.63 2.06 -14.69
CA VAL A 222 5.11 2.95 -13.65
C VAL A 222 4.93 4.39 -14.10
N TYR A 223 4.27 5.19 -13.26
CA TYR A 223 4.10 6.62 -13.49
C TYR A 223 4.85 7.44 -12.45
N LYS A 224 5.43 8.53 -12.88
CA LYS A 224 6.02 9.55 -12.01
C LYS A 224 5.19 10.83 -12.08
N TYR A 225 4.86 11.40 -10.93
CA TYR A 225 4.26 12.73 -10.89
C TYR A 225 5.32 13.80 -11.09
N ASP A 226 5.11 14.67 -12.07
CA ASP A 226 5.89 15.87 -12.29
C ASP A 226 5.15 17.06 -11.67
N ALA A 227 5.70 17.59 -10.57
CA ALA A 227 5.08 18.70 -9.85
C ALA A 227 5.11 20.01 -10.64
N ALA A 228 6.11 20.20 -11.50
CA ALA A 228 6.21 21.41 -12.32
C ALA A 228 5.16 21.43 -13.45
N ALA A 229 4.89 20.26 -14.03
CA ALA A 229 3.85 20.09 -15.04
C ALA A 229 2.46 19.80 -14.45
N SER A 230 2.36 19.54 -13.14
CA SER A 230 1.14 19.04 -12.46
C SER A 230 0.53 17.83 -13.18
N ALA A 231 1.36 16.94 -13.68
CA ALA A 231 0.95 15.83 -14.53
C ALA A 231 1.68 14.53 -14.19
N TRP A 232 1.07 13.41 -14.54
CA TRP A 232 1.67 12.09 -14.48
C TRP A 232 2.29 11.73 -15.82
N ALA A 233 3.54 11.27 -15.80
CA ALA A 233 4.25 10.78 -16.99
C ALA A 233 4.64 9.32 -16.79
N VAL A 234 4.61 8.51 -17.85
CA VAL A 234 5.12 7.14 -17.82
C VAL A 234 6.63 7.19 -17.58
N ALA A 235 7.08 6.51 -16.53
CA ALA A 235 8.47 6.39 -16.15
C ALA A 235 9.08 5.04 -16.58
N GLY A 236 8.23 4.05 -16.84
CA GLY A 236 8.64 2.73 -17.32
C GLY A 236 7.45 1.79 -17.40
N GLU A 237 7.62 0.76 -18.20
CA GLU A 237 6.65 -0.34 -18.33
C GLU A 237 7.39 -1.64 -18.61
N ASN A 238 6.75 -2.74 -18.27
CA ASN A 238 7.25 -4.08 -18.54
C ASN A 238 6.07 -5.05 -18.63
N ASP A 239 6.15 -5.94 -19.60
CA ASP A 239 5.16 -6.98 -19.85
C ASP A 239 5.71 -8.34 -19.40
N ASP A 240 6.89 -8.70 -19.86
CA ASP A 240 7.53 -9.96 -19.57
C ASP A 240 8.84 -9.79 -18.77
N TRP A 241 9.15 -10.80 -17.97
CA TRP A 241 10.41 -10.91 -17.26
C TRP A 241 11.40 -11.68 -18.12
N ASP A 242 12.41 -11.01 -18.64
CA ASP A 242 13.42 -11.59 -19.55
C ASP A 242 14.55 -12.37 -18.83
N GLY A 243 14.49 -12.55 -17.50
CA GLY A 243 15.49 -13.29 -16.72
C GLY A 243 16.56 -12.41 -16.06
#